data_9d4eb827c7507a758ec3a023ada3617b
#
_entry.id   9d4eb827c7507a758ec3a023ada3617b
#
_cell.length_a   1.000
_cell.length_b   1.000
_cell.length_c   1.000
_cell.angle_alpha   90.00
_cell.angle_beta   90.00
_cell.angle_gamma   90.00
#
_symmetry.space_group_name_H-M   'P 1'
#
loop_
_entity.id
_entity.type
_entity.pdbx_description
1 polymer ?
#
loop_
_entity_poly.entity_id
_entity_poly.type
_entity_poly.pdbx_seq_one_letter_code
_entity_poly.pdbx_strand_id
1 'polypeptide(L)'
;MNKNQGKAYAALTLDLLNKMKITITPEVLAKQMDITYDLYDEEQAEKEYQKLMENNTTFTQSINGRANTYIVNIFDSAPHQKLTIEKFCKNTTIELGKIYVTPPGQNSEKYYELIRDIRNKTMDVLIITIFSLYAMSSEEWAVIVKLCRENDINIVEI
;
A
#
# COMPACT_ATOMS: atom_id res chain seq x y z
N MET A 1 8.72 -21.90 -16.66
CA MET A 1 8.50 -20.54 -16.10
C MET A 1 9.67 -20.16 -15.19
N ASN A 2 10.33 -19.07 -15.45
CA ASN A 2 11.41 -18.57 -14.60
C ASN A 2 10.86 -17.68 -13.47
N LYS A 3 11.73 -17.29 -12.51
CA LYS A 3 11.33 -16.49 -11.34
C LYS A 3 10.73 -15.12 -11.72
N ASN A 4 11.18 -14.50 -12.81
CA ASN A 4 10.68 -13.20 -13.23
C ASN A 4 9.29 -13.33 -13.87
N GLN A 5 9.05 -14.37 -14.64
CA GLN A 5 7.74 -14.68 -15.20
C GLN A 5 6.72 -14.94 -14.09
N GLY A 6 7.09 -15.74 -13.06
CA GLY A 6 6.21 -15.94 -11.89
C GLY A 6 5.83 -14.64 -11.19
N LYS A 7 6.78 -13.70 -11.04
CA LYS A 7 6.49 -12.37 -10.48
C LYS A 7 5.56 -11.55 -11.36
N ALA A 8 5.74 -11.61 -12.67
CA ALA A 8 4.89 -10.90 -13.63
C ALA A 8 3.43 -11.36 -13.53
N TYR A 9 3.20 -12.68 -13.56
CA TYR A 9 1.84 -13.23 -13.41
C TYR A 9 1.20 -12.87 -12.07
N ALA A 10 1.95 -12.97 -10.97
CA ALA A 10 1.44 -12.60 -9.64
C ALA A 10 1.04 -11.12 -9.57
N ALA A 11 1.87 -10.23 -10.10
CA ALA A 11 1.59 -8.79 -10.10
C ALA A 11 0.37 -8.43 -10.96
N LEU A 12 0.24 -9.03 -12.15
CA LEU A 12 -0.92 -8.83 -13.03
C LEU A 12 -2.21 -9.36 -12.38
N THR A 13 -2.14 -10.52 -11.72
CA THR A 13 -3.28 -11.10 -11.01
C THR A 13 -3.77 -10.17 -9.90
N LEU A 14 -2.86 -9.63 -9.11
CA LEU A 14 -3.18 -8.69 -8.03
C LEU A 14 -3.76 -7.37 -8.59
N ASP A 15 -3.19 -6.85 -9.68
CA ASP A 15 -3.71 -5.65 -10.33
C ASP A 15 -5.13 -5.84 -10.85
N LEU A 16 -5.42 -6.98 -11.48
CA LEU A 16 -6.77 -7.33 -11.94
C LEU A 16 -7.77 -7.43 -10.77
N LEU A 17 -7.41 -8.12 -9.69
CA LEU A 17 -8.25 -8.24 -8.50
C LEU A 17 -8.53 -6.88 -7.85
N ASN A 18 -7.53 -6.02 -7.76
CA ASN A 18 -7.67 -4.67 -7.23
C ASN A 18 -8.62 -3.81 -8.08
N LYS A 19 -8.49 -3.87 -9.42
CA LYS A 19 -9.40 -3.19 -10.36
C LYS A 19 -10.84 -3.66 -10.23
N MET A 20 -11.05 -4.93 -9.96
CA MET A 20 -12.37 -5.54 -9.76
C MET A 20 -12.94 -5.30 -8.36
N LYS A 21 -12.16 -4.73 -7.43
CA LYS A 21 -12.53 -4.52 -6.01
C LYS A 21 -12.98 -5.81 -5.30
N ILE A 22 -12.34 -6.92 -5.62
CA ILE A 22 -12.63 -8.23 -5.05
C ILE A 22 -11.80 -8.43 -3.78
N THR A 23 -12.44 -8.93 -2.72
CA THR A 23 -11.71 -9.36 -1.51
C THR A 23 -10.81 -10.54 -1.85
N ILE A 24 -9.52 -10.42 -1.57
CA ILE A 24 -8.52 -11.42 -1.91
C ILE A 24 -8.48 -12.49 -0.82
N THR A 25 -8.96 -13.69 -1.14
CA THR A 25 -8.72 -14.91 -0.36
C THR A 25 -7.74 -15.80 -1.11
N PRO A 26 -7.10 -16.80 -0.45
CA PRO A 26 -6.21 -17.74 -1.13
C PRO A 26 -6.88 -18.44 -2.33
N GLU A 27 -8.14 -18.80 -2.19
CA GLU A 27 -8.92 -19.47 -3.25
C GLU A 27 -9.21 -18.53 -4.43
N VAL A 28 -9.60 -17.28 -4.14
CA VAL A 28 -9.82 -16.24 -5.17
C VAL A 28 -8.53 -15.95 -5.90
N LEU A 29 -7.41 -15.82 -5.17
CA LEU A 29 -6.10 -15.57 -5.77
C LEU A 29 -5.68 -16.72 -6.69
N ALA A 30 -5.80 -17.98 -6.25
CA ALA A 30 -5.45 -19.15 -7.04
C ALA A 30 -6.28 -19.22 -8.34
N LYS A 31 -7.60 -19.06 -8.23
CA LYS A 31 -8.49 -19.07 -9.40
C LYS A 31 -8.19 -17.94 -10.38
N GLN A 32 -7.88 -16.75 -9.88
CA GLN A 32 -7.54 -15.63 -10.74
C GLN A 32 -6.16 -15.79 -11.37
N MET A 33 -5.22 -16.46 -10.71
CA MET A 33 -3.92 -16.81 -11.30
C MET A 33 -4.10 -17.76 -12.49
N ASP A 34 -4.95 -18.77 -12.37
CA ASP A 34 -5.26 -19.67 -13.49
C ASP A 34 -5.81 -18.87 -14.70
N ILE A 35 -6.76 -17.97 -14.47
CA ILE A 35 -7.29 -17.08 -15.51
C ILE A 35 -6.18 -16.21 -16.10
N THR A 36 -5.29 -15.69 -15.29
CA THR A 36 -4.17 -14.85 -15.77
C THR A 36 -3.19 -15.64 -16.64
N TYR A 37 -2.92 -16.90 -16.29
CA TYR A 37 -2.10 -17.81 -17.11
C TYR A 37 -2.74 -18.11 -18.47
N ASP A 38 -4.07 -18.18 -18.54
CA ASP A 38 -4.80 -18.41 -19.79
C ASP A 38 -4.89 -17.16 -20.67
N LEU A 39 -4.86 -15.96 -20.06
CA LEU A 39 -4.99 -14.68 -20.76
C LEU A 39 -3.68 -14.16 -21.35
N TYR A 40 -2.56 -14.47 -20.74
CA TYR A 40 -1.25 -13.94 -21.12
C TYR A 40 -0.27 -15.08 -21.37
N ASP A 41 0.43 -15.05 -22.51
CA ASP A 41 1.65 -15.81 -22.64
C ASP A 41 2.80 -15.16 -21.83
N GLU A 42 3.93 -15.88 -21.69
CA GLU A 42 5.04 -15.44 -20.85
C GLU A 42 5.62 -14.07 -21.32
N GLU A 43 5.69 -13.83 -22.62
CA GLU A 43 6.22 -12.58 -23.18
C GLU A 43 5.25 -11.42 -22.95
N GLN A 44 3.96 -11.66 -23.12
CA GLN A 44 2.91 -10.68 -22.85
C GLN A 44 2.86 -10.32 -21.37
N ALA A 45 2.94 -11.30 -20.48
CA ALA A 45 2.95 -11.08 -19.04
C ALA A 45 4.15 -10.22 -18.61
N GLU A 46 5.33 -10.48 -19.16
CA GLU A 46 6.52 -9.65 -18.86
C GLU A 46 6.37 -8.22 -19.38
N LYS A 47 5.84 -8.01 -20.58
CA LYS A 47 5.58 -6.66 -21.13
C LYS A 47 4.56 -5.87 -20.30
N GLU A 48 3.45 -6.49 -19.94
CA GLU A 48 2.44 -5.84 -19.10
C GLU A 48 2.96 -5.55 -17.68
N TYR A 49 3.77 -6.45 -17.12
CA TYR A 49 4.44 -6.21 -15.85
C TYR A 49 5.40 -5.00 -15.91
N GLN A 50 6.18 -4.86 -16.98
CA GLN A 50 7.05 -3.68 -17.16
C GLN A 50 6.23 -2.39 -17.24
N LYS A 51 5.11 -2.39 -17.96
CA LYS A 51 4.20 -1.23 -18.00
C LYS A 51 3.64 -0.88 -16.60
N LEU A 52 3.27 -1.89 -15.81
CA LEU A 52 2.82 -1.66 -14.43
C LEU A 52 3.92 -1.05 -13.57
N MET A 53 5.15 -1.53 -13.71
CA MET A 53 6.30 -1.00 -12.96
C MET A 53 6.64 0.42 -13.39
N GLU A 54 6.62 0.72 -14.68
CA GLU A 54 6.84 2.07 -15.21
C GLU A 54 5.76 3.04 -14.72
N ASN A 55 4.50 2.65 -14.76
CA ASN A 55 3.39 3.46 -14.25
C ASN A 55 3.50 3.70 -12.74
N ASN A 56 3.87 2.68 -11.95
CA ASN A 56 4.09 2.82 -10.53
C ASN A 56 5.31 3.72 -10.23
N THR A 57 6.38 3.60 -11.01
CA THR A 57 7.56 4.46 -10.88
C THR A 57 7.21 5.91 -11.20
N THR A 58 6.46 6.15 -12.27
CA THR A 58 5.99 7.49 -12.65
C THR A 58 5.08 8.07 -11.55
N PHE A 59 4.17 7.27 -11.00
CA PHE A 59 3.29 7.69 -9.91
C PHE A 59 4.10 8.07 -8.66
N THR A 60 5.08 7.25 -8.27
CA THR A 60 5.95 7.53 -7.11
C THR A 60 6.80 8.78 -7.31
N GLN A 61 7.28 9.03 -8.53
CA GLN A 61 8.05 10.24 -8.86
C GLN A 61 7.21 11.53 -8.86
N SER A 62 5.90 11.42 -9.07
CA SER A 62 4.99 12.58 -9.08
C SER A 62 4.45 12.96 -7.69
N ILE A 63 4.63 12.09 -6.68
CA ILE A 63 4.17 12.37 -5.33
C ILE A 63 5.22 13.23 -4.61
N ASN A 64 4.86 14.48 -4.39
CA ASN A 64 5.62 15.43 -3.59
C ASN A 64 4.79 15.81 -2.37
N GLY A 65 5.45 16.31 -1.35
CA GLY A 65 4.80 16.89 -0.20
C GLY A 65 5.21 16.27 1.12
N ARG A 66 4.46 16.58 2.16
CA ARG A 66 4.67 16.08 3.51
C ARG A 66 3.87 14.81 3.74
N ALA A 67 4.57 13.75 4.12
CA ALA A 67 3.96 12.48 4.46
C ALA A 67 3.94 12.27 5.98
N ASN A 68 2.82 11.75 6.48
CA ASN A 68 2.76 11.11 7.78
C ASN A 68 2.64 9.59 7.58
N THR A 69 2.97 8.82 8.61
CA THR A 69 2.87 7.36 8.55
C THR A 69 2.21 6.79 9.79
N TYR A 70 1.41 5.75 9.60
CA TYR A 70 0.74 5.02 10.67
C TYR A 70 1.29 3.61 10.76
N ILE A 71 1.90 3.29 11.89
CA ILE A 71 2.56 2.01 12.15
C ILE A 71 1.79 1.26 13.23
N VAL A 72 1.32 0.06 12.89
CA VAL A 72 0.84 -0.91 13.86
C VAL A 72 2.00 -1.80 14.29
N ASN A 73 2.37 -1.73 15.56
CA ASN A 73 3.52 -2.44 16.12
C ASN A 73 3.18 -3.88 16.47
N ILE A 74 3.19 -4.76 15.47
CA ILE A 74 3.03 -6.18 15.65
C ILE A 74 4.41 -6.82 15.84
N PHE A 75 4.55 -7.70 16.85
CA PHE A 75 5.80 -8.43 17.09
C PHE A 75 7.04 -7.53 17.15
N ASP A 76 6.91 -6.35 17.77
CA ASP A 76 7.98 -5.34 17.85
C ASP A 76 8.56 -4.91 16.50
N SER A 77 7.74 -4.93 15.46
CA SER A 77 8.14 -4.59 14.08
C SER A 77 8.28 -3.09 13.81
N ALA A 78 7.82 -2.22 14.72
CA ALA A 78 7.82 -0.77 14.51
C ALA A 78 9.19 -0.19 14.12
N PRO A 79 10.33 -0.56 14.74
CA PRO A 79 11.64 -0.08 14.33
C PRO A 79 11.99 -0.44 12.89
N HIS A 80 11.66 -1.66 12.46
CA HIS A 80 11.89 -2.13 11.09
C HIS A 80 11.00 -1.40 10.08
N GLN A 81 9.72 -1.25 10.39
CA GLN A 81 8.78 -0.50 9.55
C GLN A 81 9.23 0.96 9.39
N LYS A 82 9.64 1.61 10.49
CA LYS A 82 10.16 2.98 10.48
C LYS A 82 11.38 3.12 9.57
N LEU A 83 12.33 2.20 9.65
CA LEU A 83 13.51 2.20 8.78
C LEU A 83 13.14 2.06 7.30
N THR A 84 12.18 1.20 6.97
CA THR A 84 11.67 1.02 5.61
C THR A 84 11.06 2.31 5.07
N ILE A 85 10.25 3.00 5.88
CA ILE A 85 9.62 4.26 5.52
C ILE A 85 10.66 5.37 5.33
N GLU A 86 11.63 5.48 6.24
CA GLU A 86 12.71 6.46 6.14
C GLU A 86 13.55 6.27 4.86
N LYS A 87 13.86 5.02 4.50
CA LYS A 87 14.55 4.69 3.24
C LYS A 87 13.71 5.08 2.02
N PHE A 88 12.42 4.79 2.04
CA PHE A 88 11.51 5.19 0.98
C PHE A 88 11.49 6.71 0.81
N CYS A 89 11.32 7.47 1.88
CA CYS A 89 11.31 8.93 1.85
C CYS A 89 12.64 9.52 1.37
N LYS A 90 13.78 8.92 1.73
CA LYS A 90 15.11 9.36 1.24
C LYS A 90 15.29 9.15 -0.27
N ASN A 91 14.63 8.15 -0.84
CA ASN A 91 14.71 7.82 -2.27
C ASN A 91 13.63 8.54 -3.10
N THR A 92 12.81 9.34 -2.47
CA THR A 92 11.74 10.12 -3.09
C THR A 92 11.86 11.59 -2.69
N THR A 93 11.01 12.44 -3.25
CA THR A 93 10.91 13.86 -2.88
C THR A 93 9.93 14.13 -1.73
N ILE A 94 9.57 13.08 -0.98
CA ILE A 94 8.62 13.15 0.13
C ILE A 94 9.33 13.51 1.42
N GLU A 95 8.86 14.56 2.09
CA GLU A 95 9.30 14.91 3.43
C GLU A 95 8.53 14.10 4.47
N LEU A 96 9.23 13.31 5.30
CA LEU A 96 8.61 12.56 6.38
C LEU A 96 8.28 13.50 7.56
N GLY A 97 7.01 13.58 7.89
CA GLY A 97 6.49 14.34 9.02
C GLY A 97 6.25 13.46 10.26
N LYS A 98 5.00 13.35 10.68
CA LYS A 98 4.60 12.66 11.90
C LYS A 98 4.53 11.15 11.72
N ILE A 99 4.99 10.42 12.73
CA ILE A 99 4.92 8.96 12.81
C ILE A 99 3.99 8.59 13.96
N TYR A 100 2.87 7.94 13.65
CA TYR A 100 1.94 7.41 14.64
C TYR A 100 2.25 5.93 14.85
N VAL A 101 2.65 5.54 16.05
CA VAL A 101 2.90 4.14 16.41
C VAL A 101 1.85 3.69 17.39
N THR A 102 1.15 2.62 17.07
CA THR A 102 0.11 2.04 17.91
C THR A 102 0.36 0.56 18.15
N PRO A 103 -0.02 0.02 19.33
CA PRO A 103 -0.10 -1.42 19.51
C PRO A 103 -1.20 -2.01 18.61
N PRO A 104 -1.18 -3.33 18.33
CA PRO A 104 -2.28 -3.98 17.64
C PRO A 104 -3.57 -3.90 18.45
N GLY A 105 -4.68 -3.71 17.77
CA GLY A 105 -6.00 -3.56 18.38
C GLY A 105 -6.68 -2.25 17.99
N GLN A 106 -8.00 -2.21 18.20
CA GLN A 106 -8.82 -1.05 17.85
C GLN A 106 -8.76 0.05 18.91
N ASN A 107 -9.15 1.26 18.51
CA ASN A 107 -9.39 2.41 19.41
C ASN A 107 -8.15 2.94 20.12
N SER A 108 -6.98 2.91 19.50
CA SER A 108 -5.80 3.56 20.05
C SER A 108 -5.91 5.09 19.97
N GLU A 109 -5.31 5.78 20.95
CA GLU A 109 -5.18 7.24 20.92
C GLU A 109 -4.49 7.74 19.64
N LYS A 110 -3.48 7.02 19.18
CA LYS A 110 -2.74 7.35 17.95
C LYS A 110 -3.58 7.20 16.68
N TYR A 111 -4.51 6.27 16.65
CA TYR A 111 -5.49 6.17 15.57
C TYR A 111 -6.38 7.41 15.52
N TYR A 112 -6.93 7.84 16.62
CA TYR A 112 -7.77 9.05 16.68
C TYR A 112 -6.98 10.32 16.36
N GLU A 113 -5.71 10.38 16.76
CA GLU A 113 -4.81 11.47 16.38
C GLU A 113 -4.60 11.52 14.87
N LEU A 114 -4.36 10.37 14.23
CA LEU A 114 -4.27 10.26 12.77
C LEU A 114 -5.56 10.73 12.09
N ILE A 115 -6.72 10.25 12.53
CA ILE A 115 -8.02 10.64 11.97
C ILE A 115 -8.25 12.15 12.04
N ARG A 116 -7.90 12.76 13.17
CA ARG A 116 -7.97 14.22 13.33
C ARG A 116 -7.05 14.95 12.38
N ASP A 117 -5.81 14.47 12.23
CA ASP A 117 -4.82 15.11 11.39
C ASP A 117 -5.15 14.96 9.88
N ILE A 118 -5.78 13.85 9.48
CA ILE A 118 -6.35 13.69 8.14
C ILE A 118 -7.45 14.73 7.88
N ARG A 119 -8.40 14.86 8.81
CA ARG A 119 -9.50 15.85 8.69
C ARG A 119 -9.00 17.29 8.63
N ASN A 120 -7.93 17.58 9.35
CA ASN A 120 -7.30 18.90 9.37
C ASN A 120 -6.34 19.12 8.19
N LYS A 121 -6.18 18.12 7.32
CA LYS A 121 -5.32 18.16 6.13
C LYS A 121 -3.88 18.61 6.46
N THR A 122 -3.29 18.01 7.51
CA THR A 122 -1.93 18.33 7.96
C THR A 122 -0.83 17.59 7.18
N MET A 123 -1.23 16.75 6.22
CA MET A 123 -0.36 15.97 5.36
C MET A 123 -0.89 15.94 3.93
N ASP A 124 -0.02 15.68 2.98
CA ASP A 124 -0.36 15.47 1.57
C ASP A 124 -0.39 13.98 1.22
N VAL A 125 0.38 13.19 1.97
CA VAL A 125 0.58 11.75 1.74
C VAL A 125 0.47 11.00 3.07
N LEU A 126 -0.21 9.87 3.05
CA LEU A 126 -0.18 8.87 4.13
C LEU A 126 0.59 7.64 3.65
N ILE A 127 1.72 7.33 4.29
CA ILE A 127 2.50 6.13 4.00
C ILE A 127 2.10 5.02 4.96
N ILE A 128 1.80 3.85 4.41
CA ILE A 128 1.46 2.65 5.17
C ILE A 128 2.30 1.48 4.68
N THR A 129 2.89 0.75 5.62
CA THR A 129 3.57 -0.51 5.30
C THR A 129 2.55 -1.65 5.18
N ILE A 130 2.90 -2.65 4.38
CA ILE A 130 2.12 -3.89 4.28
C ILE A 130 1.87 -4.53 5.64
N PHE A 131 2.84 -4.49 6.57
CA PHE A 131 2.68 -5.02 7.93
C PHE A 131 1.56 -4.32 8.70
N SER A 132 1.53 -2.98 8.65
CA SER A 132 0.48 -2.21 9.32
C SER A 132 -0.88 -2.42 8.67
N LEU A 133 -0.91 -2.52 7.35
CA LEU A 133 -2.15 -2.77 6.60
C LEU A 133 -2.81 -4.10 7.01
N TYR A 134 -2.03 -5.18 7.11
CA TYR A 134 -2.55 -6.47 7.55
C TYR A 134 -2.95 -6.51 9.04
N ALA A 135 -2.36 -5.65 9.85
CA ALA A 135 -2.63 -5.60 11.29
C ALA A 135 -3.85 -4.74 11.66
N MET A 136 -4.29 -3.88 10.76
CA MET A 136 -5.49 -3.06 10.95
C MET A 136 -6.76 -3.88 10.72
N SER A 137 -7.84 -3.53 11.41
CA SER A 137 -9.16 -4.02 11.04
C SER A 137 -9.64 -3.41 9.72
N SER A 138 -10.56 -4.14 9.06
CA SER A 138 -11.17 -3.65 7.82
C SER A 138 -11.93 -2.34 8.02
N GLU A 139 -12.53 -2.16 9.18
CA GLU A 139 -13.26 -0.94 9.55
C GLU A 139 -12.33 0.25 9.71
N GLU A 140 -11.22 0.10 10.43
CA GLU A 140 -10.21 1.17 10.60
C GLU A 140 -9.65 1.58 9.24
N TRP A 141 -9.28 0.61 8.40
CA TRP A 141 -8.76 0.88 7.08
C TRP A 141 -9.77 1.59 6.18
N ALA A 142 -11.02 1.15 6.18
CA ALA A 142 -12.09 1.78 5.41
C ALA A 142 -12.31 3.26 5.79
N VAL A 143 -12.25 3.58 7.09
CA VAL A 143 -12.36 4.95 7.57
C VAL A 143 -11.17 5.80 7.11
N ILE A 144 -9.95 5.29 7.21
CA ILE A 144 -8.74 5.98 6.74
C ILE A 144 -8.83 6.28 5.25
N VAL A 145 -9.14 5.29 4.42
CA VAL A 145 -9.26 5.43 2.96
C VAL A 145 -10.31 6.47 2.59
N LYS A 146 -11.48 6.39 3.21
CA LYS A 146 -12.56 7.35 2.97
C LYS A 146 -12.12 8.78 3.28
N LEU A 147 -11.57 9.00 4.47
CA LEU A 147 -11.15 10.33 4.90
C LEU A 147 -9.99 10.89 4.08
N CYS A 148 -9.01 10.06 3.71
CA CYS A 148 -7.92 10.48 2.82
C CYS A 148 -8.47 10.91 1.46
N ARG A 149 -9.41 10.17 0.89
CA ARG A 149 -10.06 10.52 -0.38
C ARG A 149 -10.84 11.83 -0.28
N GLU A 150 -11.62 12.03 0.79
CA GLU A 150 -12.39 13.25 1.02
C GLU A 150 -11.52 14.49 1.22
N ASN A 151 -10.27 14.33 1.63
CA ASN A 151 -9.33 15.41 1.91
C ASN A 151 -8.18 15.51 0.88
N ASP A 152 -8.26 14.80 -0.26
CA ASP A 152 -7.22 14.78 -1.31
C ASP A 152 -5.84 14.39 -0.79
N ILE A 153 -5.78 13.44 0.14
CA ILE A 153 -4.55 12.86 0.68
C ILE A 153 -4.25 11.57 -0.07
N ASN A 154 -3.07 11.49 -0.67
CA ASN A 154 -2.61 10.28 -1.35
C ASN A 154 -2.20 9.21 -0.34
N ILE A 155 -2.54 7.95 -0.60
CA ILE A 155 -2.08 6.81 0.19
C ILE A 155 -1.00 6.08 -0.59
N VAL A 156 0.12 5.84 0.05
CA VAL A 156 1.25 5.08 -0.50
C VAL A 156 1.49 3.85 0.37
N GLU A 157 1.37 2.68 -0.24
CA GLU A 157 1.64 1.39 0.39
C GLU A 157 3.05 0.93 0.01
N ILE A 158 3.84 0.51 1.01
CA ILE A 158 5.22 0.05 0.81
C ILE A 158 5.54 -1.23 1.58
#